data_2e412ff08203cfb2110d62fcc93bff9e
#
_entry.id   2e412ff08203cfb2110d62fcc93bff9e
#
_cell.length_a   1.000
_cell.length_b   1.000
_cell.length_c   1.000
_cell.angle_alpha   90.00
_cell.angle_beta   90.00
_cell.angle_gamma   90.00
#
_symmetry.space_group_name_H-M   'P 1'
#
loop_
_entity.id
_entity.type
_entity.pdbx_description
1 polymer ?
#
loop_
_entity_poly.entity_id
_entity_poly.type
_entity_poly.pdbx_seq_one_letter_code
_entity_poly.pdbx_strand_id
1 'polypeptide(L)'
;KRIEIKENNLNMVYEITDENEIKLLHFSNLPFDENDINSCEGTASFRPVEVLLSGLNRPGERHGTKYTYTAPGYRLKYKDMKDYRNETGRKLEILMEDKPTGLEVCSNIQFYDGISVIRSWTELKNNGEEDLGVEYVSSFALLGIDKEGLLSTDEKLEVLIARNAWQKELIWNRFSMDQLGMSISQPDKVRRSSQTISVGNTGNWSTKNYLPMGCLKNKETDSILFWQIEQNGSWYWEISDQDGHMYLQLSGPTEHQSHWWKNLKPGDTFASVPVSVGSACGDVEEAAGELTKYRRAIRRKNEDNEKLPVIFNDYMNCLWGDPTTE
;
A
#
# COMPACT_ATOMS: atom_id res chain seq x y z
N LYS A 1 -2.16 4.83 24.00
CA LYS A 1 -3.41 4.02 23.93
C LYS A 1 -3.28 3.01 22.78
N ARG A 2 -3.53 1.71 23.07
CA ARG A 2 -3.53 0.63 22.10
C ARG A 2 -4.94 0.37 21.57
N ILE A 3 -5.08 0.13 20.26
CA ILE A 3 -6.34 -0.22 19.58
C ILE A 3 -6.09 -1.49 18.78
N GLU A 4 -6.73 -2.58 19.18
CA GLU A 4 -6.65 -3.87 18.52
C GLU A 4 -7.92 -4.14 17.73
N ILE A 5 -7.77 -4.55 16.48
CA ILE A 5 -8.85 -4.86 15.55
C ILE A 5 -8.62 -6.27 15.03
N LYS A 6 -9.62 -7.12 15.23
CA LYS A 6 -9.66 -8.48 14.67
C LYS A 6 -10.87 -8.60 13.80
N GLU A 7 -10.67 -8.80 12.51
CA GLU A 7 -11.76 -8.85 11.52
C GLU A 7 -11.35 -9.77 10.37
N ASN A 8 -12.20 -10.75 10.02
CA ASN A 8 -12.02 -11.63 8.87
C ASN A 8 -10.64 -12.32 8.79
N ASN A 9 -10.14 -12.86 9.89
CA ASN A 9 -8.79 -13.45 10.06
C ASN A 9 -7.63 -12.44 9.88
N LEU A 10 -7.90 -11.16 9.87
CA LEU A 10 -6.89 -10.11 9.90
C LEU A 10 -6.77 -9.55 11.32
N ASN A 11 -5.54 -9.33 11.75
CA ASN A 11 -5.19 -8.63 12.97
C ASN A 11 -4.53 -7.31 12.61
N MET A 12 -5.05 -6.21 13.14
CA MET A 12 -4.51 -4.87 12.94
C MET A 12 -4.37 -4.20 14.30
N VAL A 13 -3.22 -3.59 14.55
CA VAL A 13 -2.93 -2.94 15.82
C VAL A 13 -2.43 -1.53 15.60
N TYR A 14 -3.13 -0.57 16.17
CA TYR A 14 -2.69 0.82 16.24
C TYR A 14 -2.26 1.20 17.65
N GLU A 15 -1.33 2.14 17.73
CA GLU A 15 -0.96 2.81 18.97
C GLU A 15 -1.09 4.32 18.81
N ILE A 16 -1.78 4.95 19.75
CA ILE A 16 -1.78 6.41 19.90
C ILE A 16 -0.86 6.72 21.08
N THR A 17 0.23 7.46 20.81
CA THR A 17 1.22 7.85 21.81
C THR A 17 0.72 9.00 22.68
N ASP A 18 1.42 9.28 23.77
CA ASP A 18 1.14 10.44 24.65
C ASP A 18 1.34 11.79 23.92
N GLU A 19 2.13 11.78 22.85
CA GLU A 19 2.35 12.93 21.97
C GLU A 19 1.33 13.09 20.84
N ASN A 20 0.24 12.31 20.88
CA ASN A 20 -0.80 12.23 19.86
C ASN A 20 -0.25 11.81 18.48
N GLU A 21 0.71 10.92 18.44
CA GLU A 21 1.12 10.24 17.23
C GLU A 21 0.33 8.96 17.08
N ILE A 22 -0.07 8.61 15.85
CA ILE A 22 -0.65 7.31 15.58
C ILE A 22 0.33 6.45 14.80
N LYS A 23 0.45 5.19 15.21
CA LYS A 23 1.33 4.18 14.62
C LYS A 23 0.50 2.97 14.21
N LEU A 24 0.75 2.41 13.03
CA LEU A 24 0.26 1.10 12.62
C LEU A 24 1.33 0.07 12.95
N LEU A 25 1.18 -0.62 14.07
CA LEU A 25 2.17 -1.55 14.59
C LEU A 25 2.11 -2.93 13.95
N HIS A 26 0.92 -3.33 13.45
CA HIS A 26 0.68 -4.67 12.94
C HIS A 26 -0.46 -4.71 11.93
N PHE A 27 -0.27 -5.48 10.88
CA PHE A 27 -1.29 -5.93 9.94
C PHE A 27 -0.89 -7.30 9.39
N SER A 28 -1.59 -8.34 9.80
CA SER A 28 -1.28 -9.73 9.43
C SER A 28 -2.46 -10.66 9.70
N ASN A 29 -2.43 -11.87 9.12
CA ASN A 29 -3.28 -12.98 9.54
C ASN A 29 -2.82 -13.60 10.87
N LEU A 30 -1.61 -13.32 11.30
CA LEU A 30 -1.05 -13.78 12.56
C LEU A 30 -1.41 -12.83 13.72
N PRO A 31 -1.47 -13.31 14.95
CA PRO A 31 -1.66 -12.45 16.12
C PRO A 31 -0.46 -11.51 16.32
N PHE A 32 -0.74 -10.35 16.90
CA PHE A 32 0.30 -9.41 17.28
C PHE A 32 1.10 -9.91 18.49
N ASP A 33 2.43 -9.85 18.40
CA ASP A 33 3.35 -10.06 19.51
C ASP A 33 4.15 -8.77 19.76
N GLU A 34 4.14 -8.28 21.00
CA GLU A 34 4.89 -7.08 21.39
C GLU A 34 6.41 -7.27 21.26
N ASN A 35 6.90 -8.49 21.38
CA ASN A 35 8.31 -8.80 21.22
C ASN A 35 8.80 -8.56 19.79
N ASP A 36 7.92 -8.61 18.80
CA ASP A 36 8.23 -8.34 17.39
C ASP A 36 8.59 -6.86 17.12
N ILE A 37 8.24 -5.96 18.04
CA ILE A 37 8.46 -4.51 17.89
C ILE A 37 9.63 -4.01 18.73
N ASN A 38 10.36 -4.92 19.37
CA ASN A 38 11.45 -4.53 20.24
C ASN A 38 12.44 -3.65 19.51
N SER A 39 12.45 -2.39 19.91
CA SER A 39 13.48 -1.41 19.60
C SER A 39 13.17 -0.29 18.61
N CYS A 40 12.01 -0.17 18.03
CA CYS A 40 11.68 0.98 17.18
C CYS A 40 11.28 2.21 18.00
N GLU A 41 12.26 2.85 18.59
CA GLU A 41 12.08 4.07 19.42
C GLU A 41 12.05 5.38 18.61
N GLY A 42 12.03 5.31 17.27
CA GLY A 42 11.97 6.51 16.43
C GLY A 42 10.60 7.17 16.47
N THR A 43 10.53 8.48 16.66
CA THR A 43 9.28 9.26 16.64
C THR A 43 8.55 9.19 15.32
N ALA A 44 9.23 8.87 14.22
CA ALA A 44 8.68 8.77 12.86
C ALA A 44 8.36 7.35 12.42
N SER A 45 8.62 6.33 13.25
CA SER A 45 8.41 4.93 12.89
C SER A 45 6.93 4.55 12.91
N PHE A 46 6.57 3.58 12.09
CA PHE A 46 5.22 3.00 12.01
C PHE A 46 4.12 3.98 11.60
N ARG A 47 4.42 5.04 10.86
CA ARG A 47 3.40 5.97 10.37
C ARG A 47 2.43 5.24 9.43
N PRO A 48 1.11 5.38 9.61
CA PRO A 48 0.12 4.76 8.72
C PRO A 48 -0.01 5.47 7.37
N VAL A 49 0.47 6.69 7.27
CA VAL A 49 0.45 7.51 6.04
C VAL A 49 1.74 8.29 5.90
N GLU A 50 2.26 8.31 4.69
CA GLU A 50 3.35 9.18 4.25
C GLU A 50 2.83 10.16 3.18
N VAL A 51 3.18 11.43 3.31
CA VAL A 51 2.82 12.49 2.35
C VAL A 51 4.04 13.35 2.09
N LEU A 52 4.38 13.56 0.82
CA LEU A 52 5.44 14.49 0.43
C LEU A 52 4.84 15.73 -0.23
N LEU A 53 5.19 16.89 0.29
CA LEU A 53 4.82 18.17 -0.29
C LEU A 53 6.02 18.86 -0.94
N SER A 54 5.76 19.58 -2.04
CA SER A 54 6.76 20.38 -2.76
C SER A 54 7.47 21.36 -1.83
N GLY A 55 8.78 21.41 -1.93
CA GLY A 55 9.60 22.33 -1.15
C GLY A 55 9.83 21.97 0.31
N LEU A 56 9.27 20.85 0.80
CA LEU A 56 9.52 20.39 2.15
C LEU A 56 10.62 19.31 2.19
N ASN A 57 11.52 19.45 3.16
CA ASN A 57 12.60 18.51 3.36
C ASN A 57 12.09 17.16 3.93
N ARG A 58 12.84 16.11 3.66
CA ARG A 58 12.68 14.79 4.29
C ARG A 58 13.64 14.67 5.46
N PRO A 59 13.19 14.88 6.71
CA PRO A 59 14.08 14.77 7.85
C PRO A 59 14.59 13.33 8.00
N GLY A 60 15.91 13.19 8.18
CA GLY A 60 16.55 11.91 8.42
C GLY A 60 16.86 11.05 7.19
N GLU A 61 16.49 11.45 5.97
CA GLU A 61 16.87 10.73 4.76
C GLU A 61 18.30 11.11 4.32
N ARG A 62 19.14 10.11 4.09
CA ARG A 62 20.54 10.29 3.67
C ARG A 62 20.89 9.59 2.36
N HIS A 63 20.19 8.51 2.02
CA HIS A 63 20.65 7.53 1.03
C HIS A 63 19.57 7.22 -0.01
N GLY A 64 19.29 8.20 -0.86
CA GLY A 64 18.39 7.99 -1.97
C GLY A 64 16.93 8.38 -1.68
N THR A 65 16.09 8.14 -2.66
CA THR A 65 14.69 8.56 -2.62
C THR A 65 13.82 7.42 -2.10
N LYS A 66 13.54 7.46 -0.81
CA LYS A 66 12.54 6.60 -0.18
C LYS A 66 11.35 7.45 0.24
N TYR A 67 10.14 6.89 0.19
CA TYR A 67 8.95 7.60 0.64
C TYR A 67 8.65 7.37 2.13
N THR A 68 9.70 7.40 2.95
CA THR A 68 9.63 7.35 4.41
C THR A 68 10.13 8.65 5.01
N TYR A 69 9.71 8.97 6.21
CA TYR A 69 10.05 10.23 6.88
C TYR A 69 9.73 11.46 6.04
N THR A 70 8.65 11.40 5.28
CA THR A 70 8.21 12.55 4.51
C THR A 70 7.74 13.67 5.43
N ALA A 71 8.04 14.90 5.07
CA ALA A 71 7.38 16.05 5.69
C ALA A 71 6.17 16.42 4.80
N PRO A 72 4.95 16.39 5.26
CA PRO A 72 4.47 16.40 6.64
C PRO A 72 4.21 15.02 7.28
N GLY A 73 4.30 13.90 6.56
CA GLY A 73 3.99 12.57 7.10
C GLY A 73 4.61 12.32 8.48
N TYR A 74 5.86 12.71 8.64
CA TYR A 74 6.60 12.67 9.90
C TYR A 74 5.95 13.50 11.04
N ARG A 75 5.26 14.61 10.72
CA ARG A 75 4.70 15.54 11.71
C ARG A 75 3.22 15.31 12.00
N LEU A 76 2.57 14.41 11.27
CA LEU A 76 1.14 14.13 11.44
C LEU A 76 0.82 13.80 12.89
N LYS A 77 -0.17 14.48 13.44
CA LYS A 77 -0.73 14.22 14.77
C LYS A 77 -2.15 13.69 14.65
N TYR A 78 -2.44 12.68 15.45
CA TYR A 78 -3.76 12.08 15.55
C TYR A 78 -4.80 13.11 16.06
N LYS A 79 -5.97 13.13 15.46
CA LYS A 79 -7.11 13.96 15.90
C LYS A 79 -8.29 13.12 16.35
N ASP A 80 -8.73 12.19 15.51
CA ASP A 80 -9.92 11.39 15.77
C ASP A 80 -9.88 10.06 15.00
N MET A 81 -10.70 9.11 15.45
CA MET A 81 -10.90 7.84 14.78
C MET A 81 -12.37 7.44 14.85
N LYS A 82 -12.96 7.21 13.67
CA LYS A 82 -14.27 6.59 13.56
C LYS A 82 -14.10 5.12 13.24
N ASP A 83 -14.84 4.28 13.98
CA ASP A 83 -14.89 2.85 13.80
C ASP A 83 -16.35 2.41 13.79
N TYR A 84 -16.82 1.98 12.63
CA TYR A 84 -18.24 1.65 12.43
C TYR A 84 -18.43 0.59 11.37
N ARG A 85 -19.64 0.04 11.30
CA ARG A 85 -20.02 -0.90 10.25
C ARG A 85 -20.94 -0.24 9.22
N ASN A 86 -20.72 -0.57 7.97
CA ASN A 86 -21.58 -0.22 6.85
C ASN A 86 -22.11 -1.50 6.16
N GLU A 87 -22.78 -1.37 5.02
CA GLU A 87 -23.37 -2.49 4.28
C GLU A 87 -22.34 -3.53 3.79
N THR A 88 -21.08 -3.17 3.68
CA THR A 88 -20.00 -4.05 3.17
C THR A 88 -19.15 -4.66 4.27
N GLY A 89 -19.11 -4.07 5.45
CA GLY A 89 -18.31 -4.53 6.57
C GLY A 89 -17.90 -3.39 7.51
N ARG A 90 -16.83 -3.61 8.27
CA ARG A 90 -16.27 -2.61 9.21
C ARG A 90 -15.47 -1.55 8.47
N LYS A 91 -15.63 -0.28 8.84
CA LYS A 91 -14.86 0.84 8.31
C LYS A 91 -14.17 1.62 9.41
N LEU A 92 -12.92 1.99 9.16
CA LEU A 92 -12.14 2.89 10.00
C LEU A 92 -11.82 4.15 9.21
N GLU A 93 -11.94 5.30 9.86
CA GLU A 93 -11.51 6.61 9.36
C GLU A 93 -10.61 7.23 10.43
N ILE A 94 -9.33 7.38 10.12
CA ILE A 94 -8.32 7.89 11.06
C ILE A 94 -7.91 9.28 10.61
N LEU A 95 -8.31 10.28 11.39
CA LEU A 95 -8.06 11.67 11.09
C LEU A 95 -6.78 12.15 11.77
N MET A 96 -5.92 12.77 10.98
CA MET A 96 -4.63 13.33 11.38
C MET A 96 -4.48 14.75 10.82
N GLU A 97 -3.57 15.54 11.38
CA GLU A 97 -3.26 16.87 10.88
C GLU A 97 -1.75 17.16 10.91
N ASP A 98 -1.27 17.92 9.95
CA ASP A 98 0.02 18.62 9.96
C ASP A 98 -0.22 20.10 10.22
N LYS A 99 -0.09 20.54 11.47
CA LYS A 99 -0.37 21.92 11.88
C LYS A 99 0.42 22.99 11.10
N PRO A 100 1.73 22.79 10.80
CA PRO A 100 2.51 23.80 10.09
C PRO A 100 1.97 24.14 8.68
N THR A 101 1.39 23.18 7.98
CA THR A 101 0.86 23.38 6.62
C THR A 101 -0.67 23.51 6.58
N GLY A 102 -1.35 23.18 7.68
CA GLY A 102 -2.81 23.08 7.70
C GLY A 102 -3.36 21.87 6.93
N LEU A 103 -2.49 20.92 6.54
CA LEU A 103 -2.94 19.70 5.87
C LEU A 103 -3.65 18.78 6.84
N GLU A 104 -4.88 18.44 6.50
CA GLU A 104 -5.66 17.38 7.16
C GLU A 104 -5.58 16.10 6.31
N VAL A 105 -5.36 14.97 6.99
CA VAL A 105 -5.14 13.66 6.37
C VAL A 105 -6.09 12.67 7.01
N CYS A 106 -6.90 11.98 6.20
CA CYS A 106 -7.76 10.89 6.66
C CYS A 106 -7.31 9.58 6.01
N SER A 107 -6.84 8.62 6.83
CA SER A 107 -6.60 7.24 6.40
C SER A 107 -7.90 6.46 6.50
N ASN A 108 -8.35 5.91 5.38
CA ASN A 108 -9.57 5.13 5.26
C ASN A 108 -9.22 3.65 5.10
N ILE A 109 -9.83 2.80 5.92
CA ILE A 109 -9.70 1.34 5.86
C ILE A 109 -11.10 0.72 5.82
N GLN A 110 -11.41 -0.01 4.77
CA GLN A 110 -12.68 -0.75 4.62
C GLN A 110 -12.40 -2.26 4.65
N PHE A 111 -12.99 -2.96 5.60
CA PHE A 111 -13.07 -4.41 5.64
C PHE A 111 -14.33 -4.89 4.89
N TYR A 112 -14.27 -6.09 4.38
CA TYR A 112 -15.39 -6.75 3.68
C TYR A 112 -15.72 -8.05 4.39
N ASP A 113 -16.97 -8.24 4.79
CA ASP A 113 -17.38 -9.37 5.63
C ASP A 113 -17.00 -10.73 5.01
N GLY A 114 -16.26 -11.53 5.78
CA GLY A 114 -15.80 -12.87 5.37
C GLY A 114 -14.61 -12.89 4.40
N ILE A 115 -13.93 -11.75 4.17
CA ILE A 115 -12.82 -11.63 3.23
C ILE A 115 -11.58 -11.10 3.94
N SER A 116 -10.45 -11.80 3.83
CA SER A 116 -9.18 -11.42 4.44
C SER A 116 -8.42 -10.34 3.63
N VAL A 117 -9.16 -9.32 3.17
CA VAL A 117 -8.65 -8.18 2.41
C VAL A 117 -9.28 -6.90 2.93
N ILE A 118 -8.47 -5.87 3.09
CA ILE A 118 -8.94 -4.49 3.29
C ILE A 118 -8.78 -3.69 2.01
N ARG A 119 -9.60 -2.67 1.85
CA ARG A 119 -9.38 -1.58 0.90
C ARG A 119 -8.92 -0.34 1.64
N SER A 120 -7.80 0.25 1.22
CA SER A 120 -7.19 1.41 1.86
C SER A 120 -7.01 2.55 0.89
N TRP A 121 -7.26 3.78 1.35
CA TRP A 121 -6.95 5.02 0.64
C TRP A 121 -6.78 6.17 1.62
N THR A 122 -6.11 7.21 1.16
CA THR A 122 -5.85 8.42 1.96
C THR A 122 -6.57 9.61 1.33
N GLU A 123 -7.32 10.34 2.12
CA GLU A 123 -7.91 11.62 1.73
C GLU A 123 -7.11 12.77 2.35
N LEU A 124 -6.82 13.76 1.53
CA LEU A 124 -6.13 14.99 1.90
C LEU A 124 -7.09 16.16 1.79
N LYS A 125 -7.00 17.10 2.72
CA LYS A 125 -7.71 18.37 2.65
C LYS A 125 -6.78 19.49 3.08
N ASN A 126 -6.69 20.53 2.26
CA ASN A 126 -5.95 21.73 2.61
C ASN A 126 -6.82 22.67 3.43
N ASN A 127 -6.64 22.70 4.74
CA ASN A 127 -7.28 23.63 5.67
C ASN A 127 -6.38 24.84 6.00
N GLY A 128 -5.19 24.93 5.34
CA GLY A 128 -4.26 26.07 5.45
C GLY A 128 -4.65 27.25 4.56
N GLU A 129 -3.79 28.26 4.53
CA GLU A 129 -3.97 29.49 3.74
C GLU A 129 -3.17 29.47 2.43
N GLU A 130 -2.18 28.60 2.32
CA GLU A 130 -1.27 28.51 1.17
C GLU A 130 -1.60 27.28 0.28
N ASP A 131 -1.24 27.38 -0.98
CA ASP A 131 -1.32 26.24 -1.91
C ASP A 131 -0.33 25.14 -1.50
N LEU A 132 -0.75 23.88 -1.55
CA LEU A 132 0.08 22.72 -1.23
C LEU A 132 0.29 21.85 -2.48
N GLY A 133 1.54 21.71 -2.92
CA GLY A 133 1.90 20.80 -4.01
C GLY A 133 2.14 19.39 -3.47
N VAL A 134 1.23 18.47 -3.71
CA VAL A 134 1.37 17.06 -3.30
C VAL A 134 2.17 16.29 -4.36
N GLU A 135 3.34 15.79 -3.99
CA GLU A 135 4.25 15.01 -4.86
C GLU A 135 4.12 13.50 -4.63
N TYR A 136 3.68 13.11 -3.44
CA TYR A 136 3.45 11.73 -3.05
C TYR A 136 2.41 11.63 -1.92
N VAL A 137 1.58 10.60 -1.97
CA VAL A 137 0.73 10.18 -0.86
C VAL A 137 0.60 8.66 -0.88
N SER A 138 0.91 8.02 0.24
CA SER A 138 0.68 6.59 0.39
C SER A 138 -0.81 6.30 0.54
N SER A 139 -1.28 5.25 -0.13
CA SER A 139 -2.62 4.70 0.09
C SER A 139 -2.62 3.64 1.19
N PHE A 140 -1.44 3.06 1.43
CA PHE A 140 -1.16 2.15 2.54
C PHE A 140 0.34 2.19 2.84
N ALA A 141 0.69 2.22 4.12
CA ALA A 141 2.07 2.14 4.60
C ALA A 141 2.14 1.22 5.81
N LEU A 142 3.03 0.24 5.77
CA LEU A 142 3.24 -0.75 6.82
C LEU A 142 4.72 -0.96 7.06
N LEU A 143 5.21 -0.65 8.25
CA LEU A 143 6.55 -0.97 8.73
C LEU A 143 6.51 -2.27 9.53
N GLY A 144 7.59 -3.06 9.48
CA GLY A 144 7.71 -4.33 10.20
C GLY A 144 7.08 -5.50 9.45
N ILE A 145 7.13 -5.49 8.12
CA ILE A 145 6.70 -6.65 7.31
C ILE A 145 7.63 -7.86 7.46
N ASP A 146 8.77 -7.68 8.11
CA ASP A 146 9.81 -8.68 8.41
C ASP A 146 9.78 -9.20 9.85
N LYS A 147 8.95 -8.64 10.71
CA LYS A 147 9.01 -8.86 12.17
C LYS A 147 8.61 -10.27 12.60
N GLU A 148 7.73 -10.94 11.85
CA GLU A 148 7.19 -12.25 12.24
C GLU A 148 8.21 -13.37 11.97
N GLY A 149 8.38 -14.27 12.98
CA GLY A 149 9.36 -15.37 12.95
C GLY A 149 10.74 -14.93 13.44
N LEU A 150 11.60 -15.93 13.68
CA LEU A 150 12.92 -15.79 14.31
C LEU A 150 14.07 -15.81 13.29
N LEU A 151 13.86 -16.37 12.11
CA LEU A 151 14.87 -16.41 11.05
C LEU A 151 15.18 -15.02 10.52
N SER A 152 16.36 -14.88 9.92
CA SER A 152 16.74 -13.62 9.25
C SER A 152 15.81 -13.32 8.08
N THR A 153 15.74 -12.05 7.69
CA THR A 153 14.93 -11.58 6.58
C THR A 153 15.21 -12.35 5.28
N ASP A 154 16.50 -12.62 5.00
CA ASP A 154 16.93 -13.32 3.79
C ASP A 154 16.53 -14.80 3.79
N GLU A 155 16.46 -15.42 4.96
CA GLU A 155 16.06 -16.84 5.10
C GLU A 155 14.55 -17.04 4.99
N LYS A 156 13.76 -16.11 5.54
CA LYS A 156 12.31 -16.30 5.67
C LYS A 156 11.47 -15.62 4.61
N LEU A 157 11.90 -14.48 4.05
CA LEU A 157 11.07 -13.67 3.16
C LEU A 157 11.39 -13.88 1.68
N GLU A 158 10.33 -13.94 0.89
CA GLU A 158 10.38 -13.95 -0.57
C GLU A 158 9.37 -12.96 -1.14
N VAL A 159 9.83 -12.13 -2.08
CA VAL A 159 8.98 -11.19 -2.82
C VAL A 159 8.54 -11.84 -4.13
N LEU A 160 7.23 -11.81 -4.38
CA LEU A 160 6.65 -12.26 -5.63
C LEU A 160 6.26 -11.04 -6.47
N ILE A 161 6.82 -10.95 -7.68
CA ILE A 161 6.60 -9.86 -8.63
C ILE A 161 5.96 -10.44 -9.89
N ALA A 162 4.82 -9.89 -10.27
CA ALA A 162 4.10 -10.28 -11.47
C ALA A 162 4.54 -9.43 -12.67
N ARG A 163 5.34 -10.01 -13.56
CA ARG A 163 5.68 -9.38 -14.85
C ARG A 163 4.56 -9.57 -15.86
N ASN A 164 4.41 -8.60 -16.72
CA ASN A 164 3.38 -8.61 -17.75
C ASN A 164 3.87 -7.92 -19.02
N ALA A 165 3.65 -8.55 -20.14
CA ALA A 165 3.90 -7.98 -21.46
C ALA A 165 2.98 -8.66 -22.46
N TRP A 166 2.79 -8.08 -23.64
CA TRP A 166 2.05 -8.70 -24.71
C TRP A 166 2.66 -10.06 -25.08
N GLN A 167 1.84 -11.12 -25.09
CA GLN A 167 2.21 -12.53 -25.30
C GLN A 167 3.13 -13.11 -24.20
N LYS A 168 3.27 -12.42 -23.09
CA LYS A 168 4.01 -12.81 -21.88
C LYS A 168 3.28 -12.31 -20.63
N GLU A 169 1.98 -12.56 -20.59
CA GLU A 169 1.09 -12.08 -19.54
C GLU A 169 1.24 -12.93 -18.27
N LEU A 170 1.07 -12.28 -17.13
CA LEU A 170 0.93 -12.89 -15.80
C LEU A 170 2.07 -13.85 -15.43
N ILE A 171 3.31 -13.39 -15.55
CA ILE A 171 4.48 -14.19 -15.16
C ILE A 171 4.90 -13.83 -13.74
N TRP A 172 4.60 -14.68 -12.79
CA TRP A 172 5.04 -14.56 -11.42
C TRP A 172 6.48 -15.02 -11.26
N ASN A 173 7.32 -14.16 -10.70
CA ASN A 173 8.69 -14.47 -10.30
C ASN A 173 8.82 -14.34 -8.80
N ARG A 174 9.51 -15.28 -8.19
CA ARG A 174 9.79 -15.34 -6.76
C ARG A 174 11.27 -15.04 -6.54
N PHE A 175 11.55 -14.09 -5.66
CA PHE A 175 12.89 -13.64 -5.35
C PHE A 175 13.13 -13.65 -3.84
N SER A 176 14.29 -14.14 -3.39
CA SER A 176 14.77 -13.86 -2.04
C SER A 176 15.13 -12.38 -1.91
N MET A 177 15.20 -11.87 -0.68
CA MET A 177 15.64 -10.49 -0.44
C MET A 177 17.05 -10.24 -0.97
N ASP A 178 17.96 -11.19 -0.78
CA ASP A 178 19.33 -11.12 -1.27
C ASP A 178 19.42 -11.04 -2.81
N GLN A 179 18.60 -11.81 -3.54
CA GLN A 179 18.51 -11.72 -5.00
C GLN A 179 18.05 -10.35 -5.50
N LEU A 180 17.33 -9.60 -4.68
CA LEU A 180 16.89 -8.23 -4.98
C LEU A 180 17.85 -7.17 -4.40
N GLY A 181 18.98 -7.60 -3.85
CA GLY A 181 20.00 -6.74 -3.25
C GLY A 181 19.55 -6.10 -1.92
N MET A 182 18.50 -6.63 -1.31
CA MET A 182 17.97 -6.13 -0.05
C MET A 182 18.46 -7.01 1.09
N SER A 183 19.37 -6.50 1.89
CA SER A 183 19.85 -7.17 3.10
C SER A 183 19.84 -6.20 4.27
N ILE A 184 19.13 -6.55 5.33
CA ILE A 184 19.25 -5.86 6.62
C ILE A 184 20.47 -6.49 7.32
N SER A 185 21.66 -6.10 6.91
CA SER A 185 22.91 -6.68 7.43
C SER A 185 23.27 -6.24 8.86
N GLN A 186 22.58 -5.25 9.40
CA GLN A 186 22.80 -4.80 10.77
C GLN A 186 21.49 -4.29 11.40
N PRO A 187 21.13 -4.77 12.58
CA PRO A 187 20.01 -4.23 13.35
C PRO A 187 20.31 -2.85 13.97
N ASP A 188 21.32 -2.14 13.42
CA ASP A 188 21.68 -0.81 13.88
C ASP A 188 20.60 0.19 13.42
N LYS A 189 19.83 0.67 14.37
CA LYS A 189 18.73 1.62 14.22
C LYS A 189 19.09 2.92 13.48
N VAL A 190 20.36 3.19 13.32
CA VAL A 190 20.87 4.44 12.73
C VAL A 190 21.18 4.28 11.23
N ARG A 191 21.36 3.07 10.76
CA ARG A 191 21.75 2.81 9.36
C ARG A 191 20.57 2.27 8.56
N ARG A 192 20.20 3.03 7.55
CA ARG A 192 19.26 2.63 6.52
C ARG A 192 20.03 2.21 5.29
N SER A 193 19.58 1.17 4.61
CA SER A 193 20.18 0.81 3.34
C SER A 193 19.81 1.85 2.28
N SER A 194 20.63 1.97 1.23
CA SER A 194 20.26 2.74 0.04
C SER A 194 19.40 1.93 -0.93
N GLN A 195 19.13 0.67 -0.61
CA GLN A 195 18.41 -0.26 -1.46
C GLN A 195 16.90 -0.06 -1.35
N THR A 196 16.24 -0.16 -2.47
CA THR A 196 14.77 -0.12 -2.56
C THR A 196 14.33 -1.13 -3.62
N ILE A 197 13.47 -2.05 -3.23
CA ILE A 197 12.75 -2.89 -4.18
C ILE A 197 11.54 -2.08 -4.60
N SER A 198 11.48 -1.63 -5.84
CA SER A 198 10.37 -0.81 -6.32
C SER A 198 9.84 -1.32 -7.64
N VAL A 199 8.53 -1.27 -7.77
CA VAL A 199 7.81 -1.64 -8.99
C VAL A 199 6.73 -0.59 -9.26
N GLY A 200 6.63 -0.19 -10.51
CA GLY A 200 5.66 0.82 -10.91
C GLY A 200 5.37 0.77 -12.40
N ASN A 201 4.41 1.58 -12.79
CA ASN A 201 4.08 1.83 -14.18
C ASN A 201 3.82 3.32 -14.40
N THR A 202 4.18 3.80 -15.57
CA THR A 202 3.93 5.17 -16.02
C THR A 202 3.07 5.16 -17.27
N GLY A 203 2.13 6.12 -17.35
CA GLY A 203 1.21 6.25 -18.49
C GLY A 203 -0.12 5.53 -18.28
N ASN A 204 -0.86 5.39 -19.36
CA ASN A 204 -2.26 4.94 -19.38
C ASN A 204 -2.47 3.43 -19.56
N TRP A 205 -1.40 2.65 -19.64
CA TRP A 205 -1.45 1.18 -19.68
C TRP A 205 -0.88 0.61 -18.38
N SER A 206 -1.70 0.43 -17.38
CA SER A 206 -1.31 0.08 -16.02
C SER A 206 -0.61 -1.28 -15.87
N THR A 207 -0.81 -2.18 -16.83
CA THR A 207 -0.24 -3.54 -16.82
C THR A 207 0.83 -3.74 -17.88
N LYS A 208 1.52 -2.69 -18.30
CA LYS A 208 2.48 -2.73 -19.41
C LYS A 208 3.68 -3.66 -19.15
N ASN A 209 4.40 -3.48 -18.03
CA ASN A 209 5.59 -4.26 -17.69
C ASN A 209 5.36 -5.15 -16.47
N TYR A 210 4.45 -4.74 -15.62
CA TYR A 210 4.13 -5.41 -14.36
C TYR A 210 2.63 -5.31 -14.12
N LEU A 211 2.07 -6.26 -13.40
CA LEU A 211 0.75 -6.09 -12.81
C LEU A 211 0.84 -5.19 -11.58
N PRO A 212 -0.19 -4.34 -11.32
CA PRO A 212 -0.23 -3.46 -10.17
C PRO A 212 -0.48 -4.24 -8.86
N MET A 213 0.33 -5.25 -8.61
CA MET A 213 0.17 -6.17 -7.49
C MET A 213 1.50 -6.82 -7.12
N GLY A 214 1.55 -7.42 -5.94
CA GLY A 214 2.69 -8.19 -5.47
C GLY A 214 2.34 -8.98 -4.22
N CYS A 215 3.25 -9.85 -3.80
CA CYS A 215 3.13 -10.61 -2.57
C CYS A 215 4.47 -10.67 -1.84
N LEU A 216 4.40 -10.82 -0.53
CA LEU A 216 5.51 -11.12 0.35
C LEU A 216 5.20 -12.40 1.11
N LYS A 217 5.90 -13.48 0.81
CA LYS A 217 5.79 -14.77 1.48
C LYS A 217 6.76 -14.83 2.63
N ASN A 218 6.27 -15.15 3.82
CA ASN A 218 7.08 -15.58 4.95
C ASN A 218 7.04 -17.11 5.03
N LYS A 219 8.18 -17.74 4.74
CA LYS A 219 8.30 -19.21 4.69
C LYS A 219 8.32 -19.85 6.09
N GLU A 220 8.77 -19.10 7.10
CA GLU A 220 8.84 -19.61 8.48
C GLU A 220 7.46 -19.72 9.12
N THR A 221 6.63 -18.71 8.93
CA THR A 221 5.28 -18.64 9.53
C THR A 221 4.18 -19.14 8.61
N ASP A 222 4.51 -19.52 7.38
CA ASP A 222 3.59 -19.87 6.30
C ASP A 222 2.54 -18.80 6.00
N SER A 223 2.89 -17.54 6.21
CA SER A 223 2.03 -16.38 5.98
C SER A 223 2.37 -15.71 4.65
N ILE A 224 1.37 -15.14 3.99
CA ILE A 224 1.54 -14.32 2.80
C ILE A 224 0.82 -12.99 2.96
N LEU A 225 1.57 -11.88 2.84
CA LEU A 225 1.04 -10.53 2.67
C LEU A 225 0.92 -10.25 1.17
N PHE A 226 -0.22 -9.74 0.72
CA PHE A 226 -0.43 -9.49 -0.69
C PHE A 226 -1.19 -8.18 -0.91
N TRP A 227 -0.98 -7.58 -2.08
CA TRP A 227 -1.57 -6.29 -2.40
C TRP A 227 -1.91 -6.15 -3.88
N GLN A 228 -2.82 -5.22 -4.17
CA GLN A 228 -3.18 -4.76 -5.49
C GLN A 228 -3.47 -3.26 -5.46
N ILE A 229 -2.95 -2.50 -6.44
CA ILE A 229 -3.23 -1.07 -6.62
C ILE A 229 -4.35 -0.94 -7.66
N GLU A 230 -5.43 -0.25 -7.31
CA GLU A 230 -6.64 -0.15 -8.13
C GLU A 230 -6.59 1.05 -9.07
N GLN A 231 -5.64 1.03 -10.00
CA GLN A 231 -5.38 2.12 -10.93
C GLN A 231 -5.24 1.60 -12.36
N ASN A 232 -5.82 2.31 -13.31
CA ASN A 232 -5.68 2.03 -14.75
C ASN A 232 -4.62 2.92 -15.43
N GLY A 233 -3.94 3.76 -14.69
CA GLY A 233 -2.83 4.62 -15.12
C GLY A 233 -1.53 4.31 -14.37
N SER A 234 -0.82 5.36 -13.98
CA SER A 234 0.45 5.24 -13.24
C SER A 234 0.23 4.83 -11.79
N TRP A 235 1.09 3.97 -11.29
CA TRP A 235 1.08 3.48 -9.91
C TRP A 235 2.49 3.10 -9.48
N TYR A 236 2.69 2.96 -8.15
CA TYR A 236 3.99 2.66 -7.57
C TYR A 236 3.83 1.90 -6.25
N TRP A 237 4.74 0.95 -5.99
CA TRP A 237 4.96 0.38 -4.67
C TRP A 237 6.44 0.18 -4.40
N GLU A 238 6.83 0.23 -3.14
CA GLU A 238 8.20 -0.03 -2.71
C GLU A 238 8.26 -0.85 -1.42
N ILE A 239 9.30 -1.67 -1.33
CA ILE A 239 9.77 -2.32 -0.11
C ILE A 239 11.19 -1.84 0.15
N SER A 240 11.47 -1.39 1.36
CA SER A 240 12.80 -1.01 1.80
C SER A 240 12.89 -1.10 3.32
N ASP A 241 13.96 -0.58 3.89
CA ASP A 241 14.19 -0.61 5.33
C ASP A 241 14.06 0.77 5.98
N GLN A 242 13.58 0.76 7.21
CA GLN A 242 13.50 1.91 8.10
C GLN A 242 13.62 1.44 9.56
N ASP A 243 14.48 2.08 10.36
CA ASP A 243 14.61 1.83 11.80
C ASP A 243 14.80 0.35 12.18
N GLY A 244 15.57 -0.40 11.37
CA GLY A 244 15.87 -1.80 11.60
C GLY A 244 14.77 -2.78 11.16
N HIS A 245 13.71 -2.31 10.52
CA HIS A 245 12.64 -3.13 9.94
C HIS A 245 12.43 -2.84 8.46
N MET A 246 11.82 -3.78 7.77
CA MET A 246 11.35 -3.56 6.41
C MET A 246 9.94 -2.96 6.39
N TYR A 247 9.67 -2.13 5.39
CA TYR A 247 8.35 -1.56 5.16
C TYR A 247 7.83 -1.86 3.76
N LEU A 248 6.53 -1.79 3.61
CA LEU A 248 5.80 -1.77 2.35
C LEU A 248 5.04 -0.45 2.24
N GLN A 249 5.16 0.22 1.09
CA GLN A 249 4.32 1.37 0.75
C GLN A 249 3.68 1.20 -0.62
N LEU A 250 2.40 1.55 -0.70
CA LEU A 250 1.57 1.45 -1.90
C LEU A 250 1.00 2.82 -2.22
N SER A 251 1.05 3.22 -3.50
CA SER A 251 0.54 4.51 -3.96
C SER A 251 0.02 4.47 -5.40
N GLY A 252 -0.69 5.50 -5.78
CA GLY A 252 -0.94 5.86 -7.16
C GLY A 252 0.31 6.48 -7.82
N PRO A 253 0.14 7.43 -8.76
CA PRO A 253 1.25 8.13 -9.39
C PRO A 253 2.02 8.97 -8.37
N THR A 254 3.30 9.20 -8.65
CA THR A 254 4.22 10.01 -7.85
C THR A 254 4.92 11.03 -8.74
N GLU A 255 5.45 12.10 -8.15
CA GLU A 255 6.23 13.07 -8.93
C GLU A 255 7.49 12.41 -9.49
N HIS A 256 8.26 11.74 -8.66
CA HIS A 256 9.57 11.20 -9.01
C HIS A 256 9.52 10.12 -10.11
N GLN A 257 8.55 9.19 -10.07
CA GLN A 257 8.46 8.09 -11.04
C GLN A 257 7.63 8.41 -12.27
N SER A 258 6.63 9.28 -12.15
CA SER A 258 5.65 9.53 -13.21
C SER A 258 5.41 11.01 -13.52
N HIS A 259 6.21 11.91 -12.96
CA HIS A 259 6.06 13.37 -13.10
C HIS A 259 4.65 13.86 -12.73
N TRP A 260 4.05 13.21 -11.73
CA TRP A 260 2.72 13.56 -11.26
C TRP A 260 2.83 14.39 -9.97
N TRP A 261 2.08 15.45 -9.92
CA TRP A 261 1.85 16.22 -8.71
C TRP A 261 0.44 16.83 -8.72
N LYS A 262 -0.06 17.15 -7.55
CA LYS A 262 -1.39 17.75 -7.38
C LYS A 262 -1.29 19.02 -6.56
N ASN A 263 -1.68 20.16 -7.12
CA ASN A 263 -1.85 21.39 -6.36
C ASN A 263 -3.18 21.36 -5.61
N LEU A 264 -3.14 21.54 -4.30
CA LEU A 264 -4.30 21.70 -3.43
C LEU A 264 -4.35 23.14 -2.96
N LYS A 265 -5.30 23.90 -3.48
CA LYS A 265 -5.61 25.24 -2.97
C LYS A 265 -6.27 25.16 -1.62
N PRO A 266 -6.30 26.26 -0.83
CA PRO A 266 -7.08 26.32 0.39
C PRO A 266 -8.54 25.85 0.18
N GLY A 267 -8.97 24.87 0.97
CA GLY A 267 -10.28 24.23 0.88
C GLY A 267 -10.38 23.04 -0.08
N ASP A 268 -9.39 22.82 -0.96
CA ASP A 268 -9.38 21.68 -1.88
C ASP A 268 -9.18 20.35 -1.15
N THR A 269 -9.73 19.29 -1.75
CA THR A 269 -9.57 17.90 -1.31
C THR A 269 -8.98 17.03 -2.41
N PHE A 270 -8.33 15.94 -2.02
CA PHE A 270 -7.80 14.93 -2.92
C PHE A 270 -7.89 13.54 -2.27
N ALA A 271 -8.29 12.53 -3.02
CA ALA A 271 -8.25 11.14 -2.59
C ALA A 271 -7.19 10.38 -3.37
N SER A 272 -6.35 9.63 -2.65
CA SER A 272 -5.35 8.75 -3.28
C SER A 272 -6.01 7.60 -4.03
N VAL A 273 -5.26 6.96 -4.92
CA VAL A 273 -5.69 5.72 -5.58
C VAL A 273 -5.95 4.65 -4.52
N PRO A 274 -7.12 3.99 -4.52
CA PRO A 274 -7.35 2.90 -3.58
C PRO A 274 -6.41 1.72 -3.82
N VAL A 275 -6.07 1.02 -2.74
CA VAL A 275 -5.31 -0.23 -2.79
C VAL A 275 -6.03 -1.30 -1.97
N SER A 276 -5.96 -2.54 -2.40
CA SER A 276 -6.39 -3.69 -1.60
C SER A 276 -5.16 -4.38 -1.02
N VAL A 277 -5.23 -4.70 0.27
CA VAL A 277 -4.16 -5.39 1.00
C VAL A 277 -4.76 -6.51 1.81
N GLY A 278 -4.15 -7.68 1.76
CA GLY A 278 -4.62 -8.84 2.51
C GLY A 278 -3.48 -9.64 3.10
N SER A 279 -3.82 -10.51 4.04
CA SER A 279 -2.88 -11.48 4.61
C SER A 279 -3.60 -12.79 4.85
N ALA A 280 -2.93 -13.91 4.54
CA ALA A 280 -3.48 -15.25 4.66
C ALA A 280 -2.39 -16.26 5.02
N CYS A 281 -2.80 -17.42 5.52
CA CYS A 281 -1.90 -18.58 5.65
C CYS A 281 -1.84 -19.29 4.29
N GLY A 282 -0.65 -19.61 3.82
CA GLY A 282 -0.42 -20.31 2.56
C GLY A 282 0.43 -19.51 1.56
N ASP A 283 0.15 -19.65 0.28
CA ASP A 283 0.98 -19.11 -0.81
C ASP A 283 0.13 -18.24 -1.79
N VAL A 284 0.60 -18.06 -3.00
CA VAL A 284 0.01 -17.21 -4.03
C VAL A 284 -1.42 -17.62 -4.42
N GLU A 285 -1.75 -18.91 -4.33
CA GLU A 285 -3.10 -19.42 -4.57
C GLU A 285 -4.11 -18.86 -3.56
N GLU A 286 -3.74 -18.83 -2.27
CA GLU A 286 -4.58 -18.27 -1.20
C GLU A 286 -4.75 -16.76 -1.39
N ALA A 287 -3.66 -16.06 -1.74
CA ALA A 287 -3.71 -14.63 -2.06
C ALA A 287 -4.65 -14.36 -3.25
N ALA A 288 -4.53 -15.14 -4.32
CA ALA A 288 -5.40 -15.04 -5.50
C ALA A 288 -6.87 -15.36 -5.17
N GLY A 289 -7.09 -16.34 -4.29
CA GLY A 289 -8.42 -16.71 -3.79
C GLY A 289 -9.10 -15.57 -3.04
N GLU A 290 -8.40 -14.96 -2.08
CA GLU A 290 -8.92 -13.83 -1.30
C GLU A 290 -9.13 -12.56 -2.17
N LEU A 291 -8.21 -12.24 -3.07
CA LEU A 291 -8.40 -11.15 -4.03
C LEU A 291 -9.57 -11.40 -4.99
N THR A 292 -9.83 -12.65 -5.35
CA THR A 292 -10.99 -13.01 -6.18
C THR A 292 -12.31 -12.79 -5.43
N LYS A 293 -12.38 -13.19 -4.15
CA LYS A 293 -13.55 -12.91 -3.29
C LYS A 293 -13.75 -11.40 -3.15
N TYR A 294 -12.68 -10.67 -2.90
CA TYR A 294 -12.70 -9.22 -2.77
C TYR A 294 -13.22 -8.55 -4.04
N ARG A 295 -12.69 -8.88 -5.22
CA ARG A 295 -13.12 -8.31 -6.50
C ARG A 295 -14.60 -8.58 -6.79
N ARG A 296 -15.11 -9.76 -6.41
CA ARG A 296 -16.53 -10.07 -6.50
C ARG A 296 -17.38 -9.21 -5.58
N ALA A 297 -16.88 -8.91 -4.38
CA ALA A 297 -17.60 -8.07 -3.40
C ALA A 297 -17.70 -6.62 -3.85
N ILE A 298 -16.61 -6.04 -4.42
CA ILE A 298 -16.59 -4.63 -4.86
C ILE A 298 -17.10 -4.40 -6.27
N ARG A 299 -17.37 -5.48 -7.01
CA ARG A 299 -17.80 -5.41 -8.41
C ARG A 299 -19.11 -4.66 -8.53
N ARG A 300 -19.13 -3.59 -9.34
CA ARG A 300 -20.34 -2.84 -9.62
C ARG A 300 -21.36 -3.72 -10.36
N LYS A 301 -22.58 -3.77 -9.84
CA LYS A 301 -23.68 -4.44 -10.51
C LYS A 301 -24.01 -3.70 -11.81
N ASN A 302 -24.16 -4.44 -12.90
CA ASN A 302 -24.67 -3.95 -14.16
C ASN A 302 -25.38 -5.07 -14.92
N GLU A 303 -26.20 -4.70 -15.90
CA GLU A 303 -27.04 -5.63 -16.68
C GLU A 303 -26.22 -6.64 -17.49
N ASP A 304 -25.05 -6.24 -18.02
CA ASP A 304 -24.19 -7.13 -18.80
C ASP A 304 -23.62 -8.27 -17.95
N ASN A 305 -23.34 -7.99 -16.67
CA ASN A 305 -22.87 -9.01 -15.73
C ASN A 305 -23.99 -10.03 -15.35
N GLU A 306 -25.24 -9.66 -15.51
CA GLU A 306 -26.39 -10.54 -15.25
C GLU A 306 -26.78 -11.32 -16.49
N LYS A 307 -26.85 -10.67 -17.65
CA LYS A 307 -27.28 -11.24 -18.91
C LYS A 307 -26.19 -12.02 -19.67
N LEU A 308 -24.90 -11.71 -19.38
CA LEU A 308 -23.73 -12.31 -20.04
C LEU A 308 -23.91 -12.34 -21.59
N PRO A 309 -24.03 -11.17 -22.23
CA PRO A 309 -24.26 -11.11 -23.69
C PRO A 309 -23.07 -11.72 -24.44
N VAL A 310 -23.36 -12.36 -25.59
CA VAL A 310 -22.31 -12.80 -26.51
C VAL A 310 -21.72 -11.57 -27.20
N ILE A 311 -20.40 -11.40 -27.08
CA ILE A 311 -19.65 -10.30 -27.70
C ILE A 311 -18.84 -10.90 -28.85
N PHE A 312 -19.06 -10.39 -30.07
CA PHE A 312 -18.23 -10.70 -31.23
C PHE A 312 -17.15 -9.64 -31.40
N ASN A 313 -15.90 -10.05 -31.50
CA ASN A 313 -14.76 -9.18 -31.78
C ASN A 313 -14.25 -9.46 -33.19
N ASP A 314 -14.48 -8.55 -34.09
CA ASP A 314 -14.13 -8.67 -35.51
C ASP A 314 -12.66 -8.28 -35.83
N TYR A 315 -11.89 -7.84 -34.86
CA TYR A 315 -10.52 -7.36 -35.07
C TYR A 315 -9.63 -8.37 -35.80
N MET A 316 -9.64 -9.63 -35.35
CA MET A 316 -8.79 -10.66 -35.94
C MET A 316 -9.30 -11.13 -37.32
N ASN A 317 -10.56 -10.90 -37.61
CA ASN A 317 -11.17 -11.24 -38.89
C ASN A 317 -10.90 -10.17 -39.94
N CYS A 318 -10.91 -8.91 -39.57
CA CYS A 318 -10.71 -7.77 -40.46
C CYS A 318 -9.24 -7.43 -40.72
N LEU A 319 -8.32 -7.70 -39.75
CA LEU A 319 -6.87 -7.43 -39.84
C LEU A 319 -6.51 -6.16 -40.62
N TRP A 320 -6.89 -4.98 -40.09
CA TRP A 320 -6.68 -3.67 -40.68
C TRP A 320 -7.61 -3.29 -41.87
N GLY A 321 -8.55 -4.16 -42.22
CA GLY A 321 -9.59 -3.86 -43.20
C GLY A 321 -10.84 -3.25 -42.55
N ASP A 322 -11.87 -3.06 -43.37
CA ASP A 322 -13.17 -2.59 -42.87
C ASP A 322 -13.88 -3.69 -42.07
N PRO A 323 -14.54 -3.32 -40.94
CA PRO A 323 -15.33 -4.28 -40.18
C PRO A 323 -16.41 -4.94 -41.00
N THR A 324 -16.63 -6.24 -40.82
CA THR A 324 -17.73 -6.98 -41.45
C THR A 324 -19.03 -6.52 -40.82
N THR A 325 -19.97 -6.09 -41.65
CA THR A 325 -21.28 -5.57 -41.21
C THR A 325 -22.42 -6.58 -41.43
N GLU A 326 -22.12 -7.81 -41.87
CA GLU A 326 -23.09 -8.88 -42.12
C GLU A 326 -23.31 -9.81 -40.93
#